data_c65f3a6b141b6c7ed6869388a8022522
#
_entry.id   c65f3a6b141b6c7ed6869388a8022522
#
_cell.length_a   1.000
_cell.length_b   1.000
_cell.length_c   1.000
_cell.angle_alpha   90.00
_cell.angle_beta   90.00
_cell.angle_gamma   90.00
#
_symmetry.space_group_name_H-M   'P 1'
#
loop_
_entity.id
_entity.type
_entity.pdbx_description
1 polymer ?
#
loop_
_entity_poly.entity_id
_entity_poly.type
_entity_poly.pdbx_seq_one_letter_code
_entity_poly.pdbx_strand_id
1 'polypeptide(L)'
;MTDERPGALGEAGPLVGRHVAVVGMNYAPETTGIAPYTTGLAEMLVEDGARVTVVTGVPHYPSWTLDPQYRWKVRATEELGGVTVVRARHYVPRRPNVLARLWWEASFLGNASLVRLPDKPDVVVAASPSLSGPAVARHLARKHGVPYGVVVQDLVGEATRNVGMSGAGRISGAAASVEGGVLRDASRVAIVSEGFRGHVEAYGVAPERIVPLPNWAHIPPPSRPREEVRRLLGWADDVFVVLHTGNMGLKQDLGNVIEAARLLSDRRDVVVVLMGDGNQREALGQLGAGVPGLRFAAPVDGDIYADVLRAADLLLVNERATVGDMSLPSKLTSYFSTGSAVLACVGADGSCAREVGRTDGGALRIDAENPRLLADTILELAADPDRRARMGAAAQEHADRHLGRGSARASVRSFVSAMLDPALHQPAHAPSSAREP
;
A
#
# COMPACT_ATOMS: atom_id res chain seq x y z
N MET A 1 43.67 24.98 -18.24
CA MET A 1 43.84 24.69 -16.79
C MET A 1 42.81 25.51 -16.07
N THR A 2 41.61 24.99 -15.96
CA THR A 2 40.51 25.54 -15.14
C THR A 2 40.25 24.54 -14.02
N ASP A 3 40.50 25.02 -12.82
CA ASP A 3 40.41 24.32 -11.54
C ASP A 3 38.92 24.09 -11.21
N GLU A 4 38.40 22.91 -11.48
CA GLU A 4 37.12 22.47 -10.98
C GLU A 4 37.29 22.01 -9.53
N ARG A 5 36.97 22.88 -8.60
CA ARG A 5 36.81 22.52 -7.20
C ARG A 5 35.66 21.51 -7.08
N PRO A 6 35.84 20.40 -6.35
CA PRO A 6 34.73 19.48 -6.09
C PRO A 6 33.67 20.20 -5.26
N GLY A 7 32.45 20.12 -5.77
CA GLY A 7 31.25 20.73 -5.20
C GLY A 7 31.02 20.41 -3.73
N ALA A 8 30.42 21.35 -3.07
CA ALA A 8 30.06 21.43 -1.67
C ALA A 8 29.65 20.06 -1.08
N LEU A 9 30.22 19.73 0.07
CA LEU A 9 29.74 18.72 1.00
C LEU A 9 28.27 19.05 1.29
N GLY A 10 27.36 18.25 0.74
CA GLY A 10 25.94 18.39 0.99
C GLY A 10 25.67 18.40 2.49
N GLU A 11 24.77 19.28 2.93
CA GLU A 11 24.32 19.33 4.32
C GLU A 11 24.03 17.92 4.82
N ALA A 12 24.63 17.57 5.97
CA ALA A 12 24.42 16.26 6.57
C ALA A 12 22.91 15.99 6.71
N GLY A 13 22.44 14.88 6.18
CA GLY A 13 21.01 14.54 6.21
C GLY A 13 20.46 14.59 7.64
N PRO A 14 19.18 14.89 7.83
CA PRO A 14 18.59 15.17 9.15
C PRO A 14 18.60 13.97 10.11
N LEU A 15 18.86 12.76 9.63
CA LEU A 15 18.96 11.53 10.43
C LEU A 15 20.40 10.97 10.50
N VAL A 16 21.41 11.75 10.12
CA VAL A 16 22.82 11.33 10.20
C VAL A 16 23.19 10.90 11.61
N GLY A 17 23.86 9.75 11.74
CA GLY A 17 24.27 9.15 12.99
C GLY A 17 23.14 8.41 13.75
N ARG A 18 21.90 8.45 13.28
CA ARG A 18 20.79 7.69 13.87
C ARG A 18 20.74 6.27 13.31
N HIS A 19 20.38 5.31 14.18
CA HIS A 19 20.09 3.94 13.80
C HIS A 19 18.58 3.68 13.92
N VAL A 20 17.95 3.37 12.79
CA VAL A 20 16.52 3.04 12.72
C VAL A 20 16.36 1.54 12.45
N ALA A 21 15.66 0.84 13.32
CA ALA A 21 15.25 -0.54 13.06
C ALA A 21 13.84 -0.54 12.45
N VAL A 22 13.66 -1.16 11.29
CA VAL A 22 12.36 -1.31 10.62
C VAL A 22 11.92 -2.77 10.73
N VAL A 23 10.67 -3.03 11.10
CA VAL A 23 10.10 -4.37 11.21
C VAL A 23 8.90 -4.50 10.30
N GLY A 24 8.95 -5.44 9.37
CA GLY A 24 7.84 -5.75 8.47
C GLY A 24 7.93 -7.19 7.97
N MET A 25 6.79 -7.87 7.82
CA MET A 25 6.76 -9.25 7.35
C MET A 25 7.28 -9.36 5.92
N ASN A 26 6.95 -8.39 5.07
CA ASN A 26 7.25 -8.36 3.64
C ASN A 26 8.23 -7.22 3.33
N TYR A 27 9.20 -7.51 2.51
CA TYR A 27 10.27 -6.60 2.10
C TYR A 27 10.83 -7.03 0.72
N ALA A 28 11.60 -6.17 0.07
CA ALA A 28 12.30 -6.55 -1.16
C ALA A 28 13.00 -7.92 -1.04
N PRO A 29 13.02 -8.76 -2.10
CA PRO A 29 12.68 -8.47 -3.50
C PRO A 29 11.19 -8.63 -3.85
N GLU A 30 10.28 -8.75 -2.89
CA GLU A 30 8.84 -8.78 -3.16
C GLU A 30 8.39 -7.42 -3.73
N THR A 31 7.66 -7.44 -4.84
CA THR A 31 7.29 -6.23 -5.61
C THR A 31 5.82 -5.83 -5.45
N THR A 32 5.05 -6.58 -4.66
CA THR A 32 3.60 -6.38 -4.51
C THR A 32 3.18 -6.30 -3.05
N GLY A 33 1.97 -5.85 -2.82
CA GLY A 33 1.41 -5.68 -1.48
C GLY A 33 2.12 -4.60 -0.68
N ILE A 34 2.48 -4.92 0.57
CA ILE A 34 3.13 -3.98 1.48
C ILE A 34 4.65 -3.85 1.27
N ALA A 35 5.27 -4.82 0.60
CA ALA A 35 6.72 -4.87 0.44
C ALA A 35 7.33 -3.59 -0.19
N PRO A 36 6.78 -3.02 -1.28
CA PRO A 36 7.29 -1.77 -1.86
C PRO A 36 7.28 -0.60 -0.87
N TYR A 37 6.28 -0.53 -0.01
CA TYR A 37 6.18 0.54 0.99
C TYR A 37 7.15 0.34 2.15
N THR A 38 7.32 -0.89 2.65
CA THR A 38 8.31 -1.19 3.69
C THR A 38 9.74 -0.96 3.16
N THR A 39 9.99 -1.34 1.91
CA THR A 39 11.27 -1.16 1.23
C THR A 39 11.55 0.33 1.02
N GLY A 40 10.63 1.07 0.40
CA GLY A 40 10.79 2.48 0.15
C GLY A 40 10.94 3.32 1.44
N LEU A 41 10.23 2.95 2.51
CA LEU A 41 10.42 3.58 3.82
C LEU A 41 11.87 3.42 4.32
N ALA A 42 12.42 2.22 4.26
CA ALA A 42 13.79 1.96 4.67
C ALA A 42 14.81 2.70 3.81
N GLU A 43 14.62 2.71 2.49
CA GLU A 43 15.48 3.44 1.55
C GLU A 43 15.46 4.95 1.78
N MET A 44 14.26 5.55 1.99
CA MET A 44 14.15 6.98 2.29
C MET A 44 14.86 7.37 3.59
N LEU A 45 14.88 6.50 4.59
CA LEU A 45 15.63 6.71 5.82
C LEU A 45 17.15 6.67 5.57
N VAL A 46 17.63 5.77 4.70
CA VAL A 46 19.03 5.75 4.26
C VAL A 46 19.39 7.03 3.50
N GLU A 47 18.53 7.49 2.60
CA GLU A 47 18.71 8.75 1.88
C GLU A 47 18.77 9.97 2.83
N ASP A 48 18.10 9.91 3.99
CA ASP A 48 18.17 10.93 5.04
C ASP A 48 19.39 10.76 5.96
N GLY A 49 20.28 9.81 5.66
CA GLY A 49 21.54 9.59 6.36
C GLY A 49 21.45 8.66 7.57
N ALA A 50 20.31 8.01 7.81
CA ALA A 50 20.19 7.03 8.87
C ALA A 50 20.89 5.72 8.50
N ARG A 51 21.46 5.05 9.50
CA ARG A 51 21.76 3.63 9.40
C ARG A 51 20.48 2.83 9.63
N VAL A 52 20.13 1.95 8.70
CA VAL A 52 18.88 1.21 8.75
C VAL A 52 19.10 -0.29 8.84
N THR A 53 18.45 -0.93 9.79
CA THR A 53 18.38 -2.40 9.89
C THR A 53 16.92 -2.85 9.75
N VAL A 54 16.62 -3.67 8.75
CA VAL A 54 15.28 -4.25 8.54
C VAL A 54 15.22 -5.65 9.10
N VAL A 55 14.24 -5.93 9.94
CA VAL A 55 13.89 -7.28 10.39
C VAL A 55 12.63 -7.72 9.64
N THR A 56 12.77 -8.73 8.78
CA THR A 56 11.71 -9.14 7.86
C THR A 56 11.59 -10.66 7.73
N GLY A 57 10.53 -11.12 7.07
CA GLY A 57 10.38 -12.52 6.69
C GLY A 57 11.27 -12.92 5.52
N VAL A 58 11.29 -14.22 5.22
CA VAL A 58 11.85 -14.71 3.95
C VAL A 58 10.87 -14.42 2.81
N PRO A 59 11.34 -14.09 1.60
CA PRO A 59 10.47 -13.81 0.46
C PRO A 59 9.55 -14.99 0.15
N HIS A 60 8.25 -14.70 -0.05
CA HIS A 60 7.23 -15.72 -0.31
C HIS A 60 5.99 -15.19 -1.04
N TYR A 61 5.78 -13.89 -1.04
CA TYR A 61 4.57 -13.27 -1.61
C TYR A 61 4.87 -12.69 -3.01
N PRO A 62 3.94 -12.78 -3.99
CA PRO A 62 2.54 -13.24 -3.88
C PRO A 62 2.35 -14.75 -4.09
N SER A 63 3.38 -15.50 -4.47
CA SER A 63 3.28 -16.91 -4.87
C SER A 63 3.00 -17.88 -3.70
N TRP A 64 3.13 -17.43 -2.45
CA TRP A 64 3.10 -18.27 -1.25
C TRP A 64 4.06 -19.44 -1.34
N THR A 65 5.21 -19.21 -1.94
CA THR A 65 6.25 -20.21 -2.14
C THR A 65 7.55 -19.71 -1.52
N LEU A 66 8.17 -20.55 -0.70
CA LEU A 66 9.46 -20.23 -0.10
C LEU A 66 10.55 -20.23 -1.17
N ASP A 67 11.29 -19.14 -1.28
CA ASP A 67 12.46 -19.08 -2.13
C ASP A 67 13.49 -20.14 -1.72
N PRO A 68 13.96 -20.99 -2.66
CA PRO A 68 14.89 -22.09 -2.40
C PRO A 68 16.17 -21.66 -1.67
N GLN A 69 16.67 -20.46 -1.90
CA GLN A 69 17.90 -19.95 -1.27
C GLN A 69 17.80 -19.84 0.26
N TYR A 70 16.56 -19.71 0.81
CA TYR A 70 16.31 -19.62 2.25
C TYR A 70 15.85 -20.95 2.87
N ARG A 71 15.75 -22.03 2.10
CA ARG A 71 15.15 -23.31 2.53
C ARG A 71 15.75 -23.86 3.83
N TRP A 72 17.04 -23.70 4.01
CA TRP A 72 17.79 -24.24 5.15
C TRP A 72 18.29 -23.19 6.13
N LYS A 73 18.04 -21.91 5.87
CA LYS A 73 18.49 -20.81 6.71
C LYS A 73 17.43 -20.47 7.74
N VAL A 74 17.74 -20.56 9.02
CA VAL A 74 16.87 -20.05 10.09
C VAL A 74 16.87 -18.54 10.10
N ARG A 75 18.02 -17.94 9.79
CA ARG A 75 18.24 -16.49 9.61
C ARG A 75 19.21 -16.26 8.46
N ALA A 76 19.03 -15.16 7.79
CA ALA A 76 19.98 -14.66 6.79
C ALA A 76 20.15 -13.16 7.00
N THR A 77 21.38 -12.67 6.86
CA THR A 77 21.69 -11.24 6.85
C THR A 77 22.28 -10.90 5.50
N GLU A 78 21.78 -9.86 4.89
CA GLU A 78 22.21 -9.38 3.58
C GLU A 78 22.16 -7.85 3.52
N GLU A 79 22.91 -7.25 2.60
CA GLU A 79 22.86 -5.81 2.34
C GLU A 79 22.08 -5.55 1.06
N LEU A 80 21.09 -4.66 1.12
CA LEU A 80 20.23 -4.33 -0.01
C LEU A 80 19.97 -2.82 -0.01
N GLY A 81 20.44 -2.09 -1.04
CA GLY A 81 20.21 -0.65 -1.16
C GLY A 81 20.74 0.18 0.02
N GLY A 82 21.86 -0.23 0.65
CA GLY A 82 22.42 0.44 1.84
C GLY A 82 21.69 0.11 3.15
N VAL A 83 20.80 -0.88 3.12
CA VAL A 83 20.03 -1.37 4.28
C VAL A 83 20.55 -2.74 4.70
N THR A 84 20.84 -2.91 5.98
CA THR A 84 21.13 -4.24 6.54
C THR A 84 19.82 -4.99 6.75
N VAL A 85 19.58 -6.07 6.00
CA VAL A 85 18.34 -6.86 6.04
C VAL A 85 18.57 -8.15 6.80
N VAL A 86 17.87 -8.34 7.90
CA VAL A 86 17.87 -9.56 8.70
C VAL A 86 16.58 -10.32 8.46
N ARG A 87 16.66 -11.41 7.69
CA ARG A 87 15.52 -12.27 7.40
C ARG A 87 15.33 -13.31 8.46
N ALA A 88 14.16 -13.35 9.05
CA ALA A 88 13.75 -14.39 10.00
C ALA A 88 12.87 -15.40 9.28
N ARG A 89 13.28 -16.68 9.33
CA ARG A 89 12.47 -17.74 8.74
C ARG A 89 11.14 -17.87 9.47
N HIS A 90 10.08 -18.07 8.70
CA HIS A 90 8.73 -18.31 9.17
C HIS A 90 8.07 -19.43 8.35
N TYR A 91 6.95 -19.92 8.81
CA TYR A 91 6.12 -20.85 8.07
C TYR A 91 5.47 -20.14 6.87
N VAL A 92 5.56 -20.74 5.70
CA VAL A 92 4.90 -20.24 4.47
C VAL A 92 3.85 -21.26 4.05
N PRO A 93 2.54 -20.93 4.17
CA PRO A 93 1.48 -21.85 3.80
C PRO A 93 1.28 -21.91 2.29
N ARG A 94 1.23 -23.09 1.71
CA ARG A 94 0.91 -23.29 0.28
C ARG A 94 -0.53 -22.87 -0.06
N ARG A 95 -1.45 -22.98 0.91
CA ARG A 95 -2.84 -22.55 0.80
C ARG A 95 -3.21 -21.79 2.05
N PRO A 96 -3.27 -20.46 2.00
CA PRO A 96 -3.54 -19.63 3.17
C PRO A 96 -5.00 -19.77 3.61
N ASN A 97 -5.22 -20.55 4.67
CA ASN A 97 -6.45 -20.56 5.46
C ASN A 97 -6.22 -19.88 6.83
N VAL A 98 -7.26 -19.74 7.63
CA VAL A 98 -7.17 -19.02 8.92
C VAL A 98 -6.10 -19.60 9.83
N LEU A 99 -6.06 -20.93 10.04
CA LEU A 99 -5.08 -21.59 10.91
C LEU A 99 -3.66 -21.48 10.35
N ALA A 100 -3.50 -21.62 9.04
CA ALA A 100 -2.21 -21.47 8.38
C ALA A 100 -1.68 -20.04 8.48
N ARG A 101 -2.55 -19.03 8.43
CA ARG A 101 -2.19 -17.61 8.66
C ARG A 101 -1.81 -17.36 10.11
N LEU A 102 -2.49 -17.94 11.08
CA LEU A 102 -2.09 -17.85 12.49
C LEU A 102 -0.70 -18.45 12.72
N TRP A 103 -0.38 -19.59 12.11
CA TRP A 103 0.94 -20.20 12.17
C TRP A 103 2.01 -19.35 11.47
N TRP A 104 1.67 -18.74 10.34
CA TRP A 104 2.52 -17.80 9.60
C TRP A 104 2.90 -16.60 10.50
N GLU A 105 1.93 -15.97 11.17
CA GLU A 105 2.16 -14.87 12.11
C GLU A 105 2.96 -15.33 13.35
N ALA A 106 2.57 -16.43 14.00
CA ALA A 106 3.21 -16.92 15.21
C ALA A 106 4.67 -17.33 14.98
N SER A 107 4.96 -17.98 13.85
CA SER A 107 6.32 -18.42 13.52
C SER A 107 7.24 -17.24 13.21
N PHE A 108 6.74 -16.19 12.56
CA PHE A 108 7.50 -14.96 12.37
C PHE A 108 7.72 -14.24 13.70
N LEU A 109 6.67 -14.04 14.50
CA LEU A 109 6.77 -13.45 15.83
C LEU A 109 7.85 -14.13 16.67
N GLY A 110 7.81 -15.45 16.75
CA GLY A 110 8.77 -16.22 17.54
C GLY A 110 10.21 -16.04 17.07
N ASN A 111 10.46 -16.21 15.76
CA ASN A 111 11.82 -16.16 15.23
C ASN A 111 12.37 -14.72 15.14
N ALA A 112 11.55 -13.76 14.71
CA ALA A 112 11.96 -12.37 14.59
C ALA A 112 12.22 -11.69 15.96
N SER A 113 11.46 -12.06 17.01
CA SER A 113 11.73 -11.58 18.38
C SER A 113 13.10 -11.99 18.92
N LEU A 114 13.65 -13.10 18.42
CA LEU A 114 14.98 -13.58 18.80
C LEU A 114 16.12 -12.97 17.96
N VAL A 115 15.82 -12.08 17.04
CA VAL A 115 16.84 -11.38 16.26
C VAL A 115 17.69 -10.50 17.19
N ARG A 116 19.00 -10.53 16.97
CA ARG A 116 19.95 -9.60 17.57
C ARG A 116 20.29 -8.57 16.52
N LEU A 117 19.95 -7.33 16.81
CA LEU A 117 20.35 -6.20 15.95
C LEU A 117 21.88 -6.02 16.05
N PRO A 118 22.55 -5.58 14.98
CA PRO A 118 24.02 -5.35 15.00
C PRO A 118 24.41 -4.35 16.09
N ASP A 119 23.58 -3.32 16.26
CA ASP A 119 23.75 -2.28 17.26
C ASP A 119 22.40 -1.91 17.90
N LYS A 120 22.46 -1.15 19.02
CA LYS A 120 21.27 -0.58 19.64
C LYS A 120 20.63 0.43 18.67
N PRO A 121 19.34 0.29 18.30
CA PRO A 121 18.64 1.31 17.53
C PRO A 121 18.31 2.52 18.39
N ASP A 122 18.10 3.69 17.76
CA ASP A 122 17.54 4.87 18.42
C ASP A 122 16.01 4.83 18.42
N VAL A 123 15.42 4.18 17.43
CA VAL A 123 13.97 4.05 17.25
C VAL A 123 13.64 2.77 16.47
N VAL A 124 12.45 2.22 16.71
CA VAL A 124 11.92 1.08 15.95
C VAL A 124 10.66 1.50 15.22
N VAL A 125 10.56 1.18 13.93
CA VAL A 125 9.37 1.42 13.10
C VAL A 125 8.78 0.09 12.64
N ALA A 126 7.48 -0.09 12.76
CA ALA A 126 6.79 -1.25 12.22
C ALA A 126 5.85 -0.88 11.09
N ALA A 127 5.70 -1.77 10.10
CA ALA A 127 4.67 -1.68 9.07
C ALA A 127 3.64 -2.81 9.28
N SER A 128 2.33 -2.46 9.35
CA SER A 128 1.22 -3.42 9.28
C SER A 128 0.95 -3.77 7.79
N PRO A 129 0.12 -4.77 7.41
CA PRO A 129 -1.00 -5.32 8.19
C PRO A 129 -0.69 -6.59 9.01
N SER A 130 0.53 -7.12 9.03
CA SER A 130 0.79 -8.25 9.93
C SER A 130 0.67 -7.82 11.40
N LEU A 131 0.11 -8.67 12.25
CA LEU A 131 0.06 -8.41 13.70
C LEU A 131 1.43 -8.67 14.36
N SER A 132 2.18 -9.62 13.81
CA SER A 132 3.49 -9.99 14.34
C SER A 132 4.56 -8.91 14.09
N GLY A 133 4.52 -8.18 12.99
CA GLY A 133 5.48 -7.10 12.72
C GLY A 133 5.47 -6.05 13.84
N PRO A 134 4.35 -5.37 14.12
CA PRO A 134 4.23 -4.43 15.23
C PRO A 134 4.51 -5.03 16.60
N ALA A 135 4.14 -6.31 16.85
CA ALA A 135 4.45 -6.99 18.10
C ALA A 135 5.95 -7.22 18.29
N VAL A 136 6.68 -7.59 17.22
CA VAL A 136 8.16 -7.69 17.23
C VAL A 136 8.80 -6.33 17.45
N ALA A 137 8.30 -5.28 16.79
CA ALA A 137 8.80 -3.92 16.99
C ALA A 137 8.66 -3.45 18.45
N ARG A 138 7.47 -3.68 19.05
CA ARG A 138 7.22 -3.42 20.48
C ARG A 138 8.20 -4.20 21.38
N HIS A 139 8.45 -5.48 21.06
CA HIS A 139 9.40 -6.31 21.82
C HIS A 139 10.83 -5.76 21.73
N LEU A 140 11.31 -5.46 20.51
CA LEU A 140 12.65 -4.89 20.28
C LEU A 140 12.79 -3.52 20.95
N ALA A 141 11.80 -2.64 20.84
CA ALA A 141 11.81 -1.34 21.47
C ALA A 141 11.93 -1.43 22.99
N ARG A 142 11.13 -2.31 23.63
CA ARG A 142 11.21 -2.56 25.07
C ARG A 142 12.58 -3.14 25.48
N LYS A 143 13.09 -4.11 24.71
CA LYS A 143 14.39 -4.73 24.97
C LYS A 143 15.55 -3.72 24.95
N HIS A 144 15.47 -2.75 24.05
CA HIS A 144 16.54 -1.73 23.88
C HIS A 144 16.25 -0.43 24.63
N GLY A 145 15.06 -0.25 25.21
CA GLY A 145 14.66 0.97 25.92
C GLY A 145 14.56 2.18 24.98
N VAL A 146 13.93 2.01 23.82
CA VAL A 146 13.76 3.04 22.78
C VAL A 146 12.31 3.17 22.35
N PRO A 147 11.90 4.31 21.77
CA PRO A 147 10.55 4.49 21.25
C PRO A 147 10.29 3.61 20.03
N TYR A 148 9.00 3.34 19.76
CA TYR A 148 8.60 2.74 18.50
C TYR A 148 7.36 3.39 17.93
N GLY A 149 7.22 3.31 16.60
CA GLY A 149 6.04 3.73 15.86
C GLY A 149 5.51 2.65 14.94
N VAL A 150 4.24 2.78 14.58
CA VAL A 150 3.56 1.84 13.67
C VAL A 150 3.00 2.60 12.49
N VAL A 151 3.31 2.16 11.29
CA VAL A 151 2.68 2.60 10.04
C VAL A 151 1.52 1.66 9.75
N VAL A 152 0.29 2.15 9.89
CA VAL A 152 -0.95 1.41 9.67
C VAL A 152 -1.32 1.48 8.20
N GLN A 153 -1.07 0.37 7.49
CA GLN A 153 -1.41 0.24 6.07
C GLN A 153 -2.78 -0.40 5.86
N ASP A 154 -3.23 -1.22 6.81
CA ASP A 154 -4.55 -1.86 6.84
C ASP A 154 -4.85 -2.24 8.29
N LEU A 155 -6.13 -2.30 8.66
CA LEU A 155 -6.60 -2.68 10.00
C LEU A 155 -7.14 -4.12 9.97
N VAL A 156 -6.41 -5.04 10.60
CA VAL A 156 -6.74 -6.47 10.59
C VAL A 156 -8.06 -6.75 11.32
N GLY A 157 -8.31 -6.05 12.44
CA GLY A 157 -9.54 -6.20 13.21
C GLY A 157 -10.81 -5.86 12.43
N GLU A 158 -10.77 -4.85 11.57
CA GLU A 158 -11.89 -4.46 10.70
C GLU A 158 -12.04 -5.42 9.50
N ALA A 159 -10.95 -5.81 8.87
CA ALA A 159 -10.97 -6.73 7.74
C ALA A 159 -11.59 -8.09 8.10
N THR A 160 -11.37 -8.58 9.33
CA THR A 160 -11.93 -9.86 9.78
C THR A 160 -13.41 -9.79 10.16
N ARG A 161 -13.91 -8.64 10.61
CA ARG A 161 -15.35 -8.44 10.92
C ARG A 161 -16.23 -8.52 9.67
N ASN A 162 -15.72 -8.04 8.54
CA ASN A 162 -16.50 -7.90 7.31
C ASN A 162 -16.50 -9.16 6.41
N VAL A 163 -15.70 -10.19 6.73
CA VAL A 163 -15.64 -11.43 5.94
C VAL A 163 -16.77 -12.42 6.30
N GLY A 164 -17.63 -12.14 7.30
CA GLY A 164 -18.86 -12.90 7.58
C GLY A 164 -18.68 -14.41 7.87
N MET A 165 -17.48 -14.85 8.24
CA MET A 165 -17.19 -16.27 8.49
C MET A 165 -17.71 -16.70 9.87
N SER A 166 -18.62 -17.65 9.89
CA SER A 166 -19.11 -18.32 11.12
C SER A 166 -17.92 -18.86 11.93
N GLY A 167 -17.75 -18.39 13.17
CA GLY A 167 -16.63 -18.75 14.06
C GLY A 167 -15.51 -17.70 14.16
N ALA A 168 -15.48 -16.67 13.31
CA ALA A 168 -14.44 -15.63 13.30
C ALA A 168 -14.51 -14.66 14.51
N GLY A 169 -15.63 -14.57 15.22
CA GLY A 169 -15.86 -13.55 16.26
C GLY A 169 -14.85 -13.55 17.43
N ARG A 170 -14.43 -14.72 17.90
CA ARG A 170 -13.43 -14.81 18.99
C ARG A 170 -12.01 -14.52 18.51
N ILE A 171 -11.68 -14.99 17.29
CA ILE A 171 -10.35 -14.80 16.69
C ILE A 171 -10.19 -13.33 16.28
N SER A 172 -11.23 -12.71 15.70
CA SER A 172 -11.22 -11.28 15.36
C SER A 172 -11.12 -10.40 16.61
N GLY A 173 -11.79 -10.75 17.70
CA GLY A 173 -11.68 -10.04 18.99
C GLY A 173 -10.27 -10.12 19.58
N ALA A 174 -9.63 -11.29 19.53
CA ALA A 174 -8.25 -11.45 20.00
C ALA A 174 -7.26 -10.67 19.11
N ALA A 175 -7.42 -10.72 17.80
CA ALA A 175 -6.60 -9.97 16.85
C ALA A 175 -6.74 -8.45 17.09
N ALA A 176 -7.97 -7.95 17.22
CA ALA A 176 -8.23 -6.53 17.54
C ALA A 176 -7.65 -6.11 18.90
N SER A 177 -7.67 -6.98 19.90
CA SER A 177 -7.08 -6.71 21.22
C SER A 177 -5.55 -6.60 21.15
N VAL A 178 -4.90 -7.48 20.39
CA VAL A 178 -3.43 -7.43 20.16
C VAL A 178 -3.08 -6.17 19.36
N GLU A 179 -3.78 -5.91 18.26
CA GLU A 179 -3.60 -4.72 17.42
C GLU A 179 -3.75 -3.44 18.25
N GLY A 180 -4.86 -3.30 18.98
CA GLY A 180 -5.11 -2.15 19.86
C GLY A 180 -4.06 -2.01 20.95
N GLY A 181 -3.58 -3.10 21.56
CA GLY A 181 -2.52 -3.08 22.55
C GLY A 181 -1.18 -2.58 22.01
N VAL A 182 -0.83 -2.99 20.79
CA VAL A 182 0.40 -2.52 20.14
C VAL A 182 0.29 -1.05 19.73
N LEU A 183 -0.86 -0.64 19.18
CA LEU A 183 -1.07 0.75 18.75
C LEU A 183 -1.10 1.71 19.94
N ARG A 184 -1.76 1.36 21.05
CA ARG A 184 -1.79 2.19 22.28
C ARG A 184 -0.40 2.45 22.88
N ASP A 185 0.46 1.44 22.86
CA ASP A 185 1.82 1.57 23.41
C ASP A 185 2.80 2.29 22.48
N ALA A 186 2.46 2.45 21.20
CA ALA A 186 3.33 3.12 20.22
C ALA A 186 3.48 4.61 20.54
N SER A 187 4.70 5.14 20.43
CA SER A 187 4.99 6.57 20.59
C SER A 187 4.29 7.42 19.52
N ARG A 188 4.18 6.87 18.31
CA ARG A 188 3.47 7.47 17.16
C ARG A 188 2.80 6.37 16.34
N VAL A 189 1.66 6.70 15.77
CA VAL A 189 0.94 5.86 14.82
C VAL A 189 0.75 6.66 13.55
N ALA A 190 1.35 6.20 12.46
CA ALA A 190 1.16 6.79 11.14
C ALA A 190 0.02 6.08 10.42
N ILE A 191 -0.89 6.84 9.81
CA ILE A 191 -2.02 6.33 9.04
C ILE A 191 -1.88 6.71 7.57
N VAL A 192 -2.12 5.75 6.67
CA VAL A 192 -2.02 5.98 5.22
C VAL A 192 -3.27 6.67 4.65
N SER A 193 -4.35 6.69 5.40
CA SER A 193 -5.61 7.36 5.06
C SER A 193 -6.25 7.94 6.31
N GLU A 194 -6.82 9.14 6.19
CA GLU A 194 -7.58 9.78 7.29
C GLU A 194 -8.80 8.94 7.72
N GLY A 195 -9.32 8.08 6.85
CA GLY A 195 -10.37 7.12 7.22
C GLY A 195 -9.99 6.16 8.33
N PHE A 196 -8.70 5.93 8.58
CA PHE A 196 -8.25 5.08 9.68
C PHE A 196 -8.23 5.79 11.03
N ARG A 197 -8.27 7.13 11.07
CA ARG A 197 -8.12 7.92 12.30
C ARG A 197 -9.10 7.48 13.38
N GLY A 198 -10.40 7.48 13.08
CA GLY A 198 -11.44 7.10 14.04
C GLY A 198 -11.29 5.67 14.56
N HIS A 199 -10.85 4.74 13.72
CA HIS A 199 -10.59 3.36 14.13
C HIS A 199 -9.38 3.24 15.05
N VAL A 200 -8.30 4.00 14.76
CA VAL A 200 -7.09 4.03 15.59
C VAL A 200 -7.38 4.72 16.95
N GLU A 201 -8.16 5.80 16.95
CA GLU A 201 -8.64 6.45 18.17
C GLU A 201 -9.52 5.51 19.02
N ALA A 202 -10.38 4.71 18.38
CA ALA A 202 -11.21 3.70 19.05
C ALA A 202 -10.38 2.60 19.74
N TYR A 203 -9.15 2.35 19.29
CA TYR A 203 -8.19 1.51 20.00
C TYR A 203 -7.54 2.22 21.21
N GLY A 204 -7.85 3.49 21.48
CA GLY A 204 -7.33 4.27 22.59
C GLY A 204 -5.99 4.95 22.32
N VAL A 205 -5.66 5.20 21.06
CA VAL A 205 -4.51 6.03 20.67
C VAL A 205 -4.92 7.50 20.74
N ALA A 206 -4.14 8.31 21.46
CA ALA A 206 -4.41 9.74 21.58
C ALA A 206 -4.24 10.45 20.23
N PRO A 207 -5.15 11.38 19.84
CA PRO A 207 -5.17 12.03 18.53
C PRO A 207 -3.84 12.68 18.12
N GLU A 208 -3.12 13.27 19.09
CA GLU A 208 -1.82 13.92 18.87
C GLU A 208 -0.69 12.95 18.54
N ARG A 209 -0.88 11.66 18.75
CA ARG A 209 0.06 10.61 18.36
C ARG A 209 -0.21 10.05 16.98
N ILE A 210 -1.36 10.40 16.37
CA ILE A 210 -1.77 9.92 15.06
C ILE A 210 -1.32 10.94 14.00
N VAL A 211 -0.46 10.51 13.08
CA VAL A 211 0.07 11.37 12.02
C VAL A 211 -0.25 10.80 10.63
N PRO A 212 -0.54 11.66 9.63
CA PRO A 212 -0.72 11.20 8.26
C PRO A 212 0.63 10.78 7.65
N LEU A 213 0.64 9.63 6.99
CA LEU A 213 1.74 9.15 6.15
C LEU A 213 1.13 8.45 4.93
N PRO A 214 0.65 9.22 3.95
CA PRO A 214 0.00 8.65 2.77
C PRO A 214 0.95 7.73 1.99
N ASN A 215 0.40 6.72 1.38
CA ASN A 215 1.12 5.89 0.43
C ASN A 215 1.56 6.74 -0.77
N TRP A 216 2.67 6.35 -1.39
CA TRP A 216 3.27 7.07 -2.52
C TRP A 216 3.28 6.23 -3.77
N ALA A 217 3.43 6.87 -4.92
CA ALA A 217 3.68 6.18 -6.17
C ALA A 217 5.06 5.52 -6.12
N HIS A 218 5.07 4.20 -6.26
CA HIS A 218 6.28 3.37 -6.20
C HIS A 218 6.64 2.75 -7.55
N ILE A 219 5.90 3.13 -8.60
CA ILE A 219 6.20 2.72 -9.98
C ILE A 219 7.10 3.76 -10.65
N PRO A 220 8.03 3.35 -11.53
CA PRO A 220 8.81 4.30 -12.31
C PRO A 220 7.91 5.11 -13.25
N PRO A 221 8.35 6.30 -13.70
CA PRO A 221 7.65 7.03 -14.74
C PRO A 221 7.53 6.20 -16.01
N PRO A 222 6.45 6.36 -16.81
CA PRO A 222 6.34 5.73 -18.12
C PRO A 222 7.52 6.14 -19.02
N SER A 223 8.12 5.17 -19.70
CA SER A 223 9.35 5.37 -20.48
C SER A 223 9.20 5.04 -21.98
N ARG A 224 8.21 4.21 -22.33
CA ARG A 224 7.98 3.78 -23.71
C ARG A 224 6.92 4.62 -24.40
N PRO A 225 7.05 4.82 -25.73
CA PRO A 225 5.99 5.44 -26.52
C PRO A 225 4.67 4.66 -26.40
N ARG A 226 3.57 5.39 -26.27
CA ARG A 226 2.22 4.82 -26.11
C ARG A 226 1.87 3.84 -27.24
N GLU A 227 2.19 4.18 -28.48
CA GLU A 227 1.88 3.41 -29.67
C GLU A 227 2.65 2.07 -29.68
N GLU A 228 3.87 2.06 -29.16
CA GLU A 228 4.67 0.84 -29.00
C GLU A 228 4.00 -0.12 -28.02
N VAL A 229 3.59 0.39 -26.86
CA VAL A 229 2.95 -0.42 -25.82
C VAL A 229 1.59 -0.95 -26.27
N ARG A 230 0.78 -0.11 -26.96
CA ARG A 230 -0.50 -0.54 -27.53
C ARG A 230 -0.31 -1.69 -28.52
N ARG A 231 0.70 -1.61 -29.39
CA ARG A 231 1.04 -2.67 -30.33
C ARG A 231 1.46 -3.97 -29.63
N LEU A 232 2.28 -3.88 -28.57
CA LEU A 232 2.68 -5.04 -27.75
C LEU A 232 1.47 -5.72 -27.11
N LEU A 233 0.47 -4.95 -26.68
CA LEU A 233 -0.74 -5.45 -26.03
C LEU A 233 -1.87 -5.84 -27.00
N GLY A 234 -1.65 -5.63 -28.31
CA GLY A 234 -2.68 -5.86 -29.32
C GLY A 234 -3.88 -4.91 -29.20
N TRP A 235 -3.63 -3.68 -28.73
CA TRP A 235 -4.63 -2.60 -28.67
C TRP A 235 -4.50 -1.75 -29.93
N ALA A 236 -5.55 -1.74 -30.75
CA ALA A 236 -5.56 -0.93 -31.95
C ALA A 236 -5.58 0.56 -31.61
N ASP A 237 -5.01 1.41 -32.46
CA ASP A 237 -4.86 2.84 -32.17
C ASP A 237 -6.20 3.60 -32.17
N ASP A 238 -7.17 3.09 -32.92
CA ASP A 238 -8.53 3.65 -33.07
C ASP A 238 -9.54 3.16 -32.00
N VAL A 239 -9.12 2.28 -31.08
CA VAL A 239 -9.98 1.81 -29.98
C VAL A 239 -9.76 2.61 -28.70
N PHE A 240 -10.85 2.94 -28.01
CA PHE A 240 -10.84 3.51 -26.67
C PHE A 240 -10.66 2.40 -25.63
N VAL A 241 -9.56 2.41 -24.90
CA VAL A 241 -9.21 1.37 -23.94
C VAL A 241 -9.51 1.85 -22.51
N VAL A 242 -10.46 1.16 -21.86
CA VAL A 242 -10.73 1.28 -20.42
C VAL A 242 -9.98 0.17 -19.70
N LEU A 243 -9.07 0.51 -18.79
CA LEU A 243 -8.19 -0.45 -18.14
C LEU A 243 -8.42 -0.49 -16.63
N HIS A 244 -8.75 -1.66 -16.11
CA HIS A 244 -8.66 -1.97 -14.67
C HIS A 244 -7.47 -2.89 -14.42
N THR A 245 -6.64 -2.60 -13.41
CA THR A 245 -5.49 -3.46 -13.06
C THR A 245 -5.54 -3.93 -11.61
N GLY A 246 -4.91 -5.08 -11.34
CA GLY A 246 -4.62 -5.56 -9.99
C GLY A 246 -5.49 -6.72 -9.53
N ASN A 247 -5.78 -6.78 -8.22
CA ASN A 247 -6.49 -7.91 -7.62
C ASN A 247 -7.92 -8.03 -8.12
N MET A 248 -8.32 -9.24 -8.51
CA MET A 248 -9.68 -9.61 -8.89
C MET A 248 -10.37 -10.32 -7.71
N GLY A 249 -10.73 -9.55 -6.70
CA GLY A 249 -11.38 -10.04 -5.49
C GLY A 249 -12.81 -9.52 -5.33
N LEU A 250 -13.49 -9.99 -4.28
CA LEU A 250 -14.89 -9.60 -4.00
C LEU A 250 -15.08 -8.10 -3.75
N LYS A 251 -14.06 -7.43 -3.18
CA LYS A 251 -14.10 -5.97 -2.91
C LYS A 251 -14.20 -5.15 -4.19
N GLN A 252 -13.57 -5.60 -5.28
CA GLN A 252 -13.48 -4.87 -6.54
C GLN A 252 -14.77 -4.91 -7.36
N ASP A 253 -15.69 -5.82 -7.06
CA ASP A 253 -16.99 -5.95 -7.74
C ASP A 253 -16.90 -5.85 -9.27
N LEU A 254 -15.97 -6.60 -9.87
CA LEU A 254 -15.74 -6.54 -11.31
C LEU A 254 -16.91 -7.12 -12.14
N GLY A 255 -17.89 -7.75 -11.48
CA GLY A 255 -19.16 -8.07 -12.08
C GLY A 255 -19.88 -6.83 -12.62
N ASN A 256 -19.88 -5.73 -11.87
CA ASN A 256 -20.40 -4.44 -12.31
C ASN A 256 -19.75 -3.95 -13.61
N VAL A 257 -18.42 -4.12 -13.72
CA VAL A 257 -17.66 -3.74 -14.93
C VAL A 257 -18.00 -4.62 -16.12
N ILE A 258 -18.21 -5.92 -15.89
CA ILE A 258 -18.64 -6.87 -16.95
C ILE A 258 -20.03 -6.51 -17.47
N GLU A 259 -20.96 -6.17 -16.58
CA GLU A 259 -22.31 -5.74 -16.99
C GLU A 259 -22.26 -4.41 -17.76
N ALA A 260 -21.42 -3.46 -17.35
CA ALA A 260 -21.18 -2.25 -18.12
C ALA A 260 -20.61 -2.55 -19.51
N ALA A 261 -19.65 -3.49 -19.61
CA ALA A 261 -19.11 -3.92 -20.90
C ALA A 261 -20.19 -4.58 -21.80
N ARG A 262 -21.15 -5.32 -21.22
CA ARG A 262 -22.32 -5.85 -21.98
C ARG A 262 -23.17 -4.73 -22.58
N LEU A 263 -23.40 -3.65 -21.84
CA LEU A 263 -24.13 -2.48 -22.32
C LEU A 263 -23.39 -1.74 -23.45
N LEU A 264 -22.07 -1.93 -23.55
CA LEU A 264 -21.20 -1.36 -24.58
C LEU A 264 -20.97 -2.30 -25.78
N SER A 265 -21.67 -3.45 -25.86
CA SER A 265 -21.42 -4.50 -26.86
C SER A 265 -21.53 -4.06 -28.33
N ASP A 266 -22.35 -3.04 -28.59
CA ASP A 266 -22.53 -2.47 -29.93
C ASP A 266 -21.41 -1.48 -30.31
N ARG A 267 -20.56 -1.07 -29.35
CA ARG A 267 -19.46 -0.13 -29.52
C ARG A 267 -18.15 -0.87 -29.77
N ARG A 268 -17.85 -1.07 -31.05
CA ARG A 268 -16.62 -1.78 -31.47
C ARG A 268 -15.35 -0.95 -31.26
N ASP A 269 -15.52 0.33 -31.07
CA ASP A 269 -14.47 1.31 -30.78
C ASP A 269 -14.12 1.42 -29.28
N VAL A 270 -14.78 0.66 -28.39
CA VAL A 270 -14.52 0.63 -26.95
C VAL A 270 -14.09 -0.76 -26.53
N VAL A 271 -12.98 -0.86 -25.80
CA VAL A 271 -12.48 -2.12 -25.21
C VAL A 271 -12.27 -1.93 -23.71
N VAL A 272 -12.89 -2.81 -22.92
CA VAL A 272 -12.68 -2.90 -21.47
C VAL A 272 -11.68 -4.02 -21.19
N VAL A 273 -10.58 -3.69 -20.52
CA VAL A 273 -9.53 -4.65 -20.18
C VAL A 273 -9.48 -4.83 -18.66
N LEU A 274 -9.69 -6.05 -18.21
CA LEU A 274 -9.47 -6.48 -16.83
C LEU A 274 -8.13 -7.21 -16.75
N MET A 275 -7.10 -6.50 -16.27
CA MET A 275 -5.72 -7.01 -16.18
C MET A 275 -5.38 -7.32 -14.73
N GLY A 276 -5.09 -8.57 -14.44
CA GLY A 276 -4.75 -8.97 -13.08
C GLY A 276 -5.07 -10.42 -12.78
N ASP A 277 -5.02 -10.73 -11.48
CA ASP A 277 -5.34 -12.04 -10.94
C ASP A 277 -6.04 -11.93 -9.58
N GLY A 278 -6.59 -13.03 -9.09
CA GLY A 278 -7.26 -13.07 -7.79
C GLY A 278 -8.28 -14.22 -7.70
N ASN A 279 -8.85 -14.36 -6.50
CA ASN A 279 -9.75 -15.48 -6.20
C ASN A 279 -11.07 -15.47 -6.98
N GLN A 280 -11.41 -14.36 -7.65
CA GLN A 280 -12.59 -14.25 -8.52
C GLN A 280 -12.27 -14.37 -10.02
N ARG A 281 -10.98 -14.49 -10.39
CA ARG A 281 -10.54 -14.46 -11.79
C ARG A 281 -11.25 -15.48 -12.68
N GLU A 282 -11.42 -16.73 -12.19
CA GLU A 282 -12.09 -17.78 -12.93
C GLU A 282 -13.60 -17.52 -13.09
N ALA A 283 -14.29 -17.18 -11.99
CA ALA A 283 -15.71 -16.87 -11.99
C ALA A 283 -16.04 -15.66 -12.88
N LEU A 284 -15.21 -14.60 -12.82
CA LEU A 284 -15.34 -13.42 -13.67
C LEU A 284 -15.09 -13.76 -15.15
N GLY A 285 -14.15 -14.65 -15.44
CA GLY A 285 -13.90 -15.13 -16.78
C GLY A 285 -15.10 -15.88 -17.37
N GLN A 286 -15.78 -16.69 -16.56
CA GLN A 286 -17.02 -17.37 -16.96
C GLN A 286 -18.18 -16.37 -17.15
N LEU A 287 -18.32 -15.40 -16.24
CA LEU A 287 -19.36 -14.36 -16.32
C LEU A 287 -19.19 -13.48 -17.57
N GLY A 288 -17.94 -13.12 -17.91
CA GLY A 288 -17.59 -12.27 -19.05
C GLY A 288 -17.44 -13.02 -20.38
N ALA A 289 -17.66 -14.34 -20.40
CA ALA A 289 -17.49 -15.13 -21.61
C ALA A 289 -18.44 -14.65 -22.74
N GLY A 290 -17.86 -14.41 -23.93
CA GLY A 290 -18.62 -13.97 -25.09
C GLY A 290 -19.10 -12.51 -25.07
N VAL A 291 -18.68 -11.69 -24.09
CA VAL A 291 -18.98 -10.25 -24.08
C VAL A 291 -18.09 -9.53 -25.08
N PRO A 292 -18.66 -8.92 -26.15
CA PRO A 292 -17.86 -8.18 -27.12
C PRO A 292 -17.13 -7.00 -26.45
N GLY A 293 -15.88 -6.76 -26.87
CA GLY A 293 -15.09 -5.64 -26.31
C GLY A 293 -14.53 -5.86 -24.89
N LEU A 294 -14.87 -6.95 -24.19
CA LEU A 294 -14.28 -7.29 -22.90
C LEU A 294 -13.06 -8.20 -23.08
N ARG A 295 -11.95 -7.86 -22.46
CA ARG A 295 -10.72 -8.65 -22.47
C ARG A 295 -10.21 -8.89 -21.06
N PHE A 296 -9.71 -10.11 -20.80
CA PHE A 296 -9.00 -10.45 -19.59
C PHE A 296 -7.52 -10.63 -19.91
N ALA A 297 -6.66 -9.99 -19.13
CA ALA A 297 -5.21 -10.09 -19.30
C ALA A 297 -4.54 -10.55 -17.99
N ALA A 298 -3.42 -11.25 -18.10
CA ALA A 298 -2.57 -11.55 -16.96
C ALA A 298 -1.90 -10.27 -16.43
N PRO A 299 -1.45 -10.26 -15.16
CA PRO A 299 -0.58 -9.19 -14.67
C PRO A 299 0.66 -9.05 -15.57
N VAL A 300 1.11 -7.82 -15.77
CA VAL A 300 2.36 -7.53 -16.48
C VAL A 300 3.51 -7.35 -15.50
N ASP A 301 4.73 -7.48 -15.99
CA ASP A 301 5.95 -7.23 -15.22
C ASP A 301 6.02 -5.76 -14.76
N GLY A 302 6.64 -5.54 -13.60
CA GLY A 302 6.75 -4.20 -13.01
C GLY A 302 7.43 -3.18 -13.91
N ASP A 303 8.38 -3.64 -14.76
CA ASP A 303 9.17 -2.79 -15.65
C ASP A 303 8.34 -2.09 -16.74
N ILE A 304 7.21 -2.69 -17.14
CA ILE A 304 6.33 -2.12 -18.18
C ILE A 304 4.98 -1.65 -17.60
N TYR A 305 4.75 -1.82 -16.31
CA TYR A 305 3.44 -1.55 -15.71
C TYR A 305 3.00 -0.08 -15.88
N ALA A 306 3.91 0.87 -15.64
CA ALA A 306 3.62 2.29 -15.83
C ALA A 306 3.31 2.64 -17.30
N ASP A 307 4.05 2.03 -18.23
CA ASP A 307 3.84 2.20 -19.67
C ASP A 307 2.45 1.66 -20.09
N VAL A 308 2.05 0.51 -19.54
CA VAL A 308 0.72 -0.08 -19.78
C VAL A 308 -0.39 0.81 -19.27
N LEU A 309 -0.25 1.39 -18.08
CA LEU A 309 -1.22 2.35 -17.54
C LEU A 309 -1.34 3.57 -18.46
N ARG A 310 -0.21 4.13 -18.91
CA ARG A 310 -0.17 5.29 -19.82
C ARG A 310 -0.73 4.98 -21.21
N ALA A 311 -0.66 3.72 -21.65
CA ALA A 311 -1.17 3.29 -22.95
C ALA A 311 -2.71 3.21 -22.99
N ALA A 312 -3.39 3.12 -21.86
CA ALA A 312 -4.85 3.16 -21.75
C ALA A 312 -5.38 4.59 -21.96
N ASP A 313 -6.65 4.70 -22.35
CA ASP A 313 -7.35 5.98 -22.52
C ASP A 313 -8.05 6.41 -21.23
N LEU A 314 -8.46 5.42 -20.41
CA LEU A 314 -9.16 5.62 -19.15
C LEU A 314 -8.75 4.52 -18.17
N LEU A 315 -8.29 4.90 -17.00
CA LEU A 315 -8.01 3.99 -15.90
C LEU A 315 -9.22 3.87 -14.98
N LEU A 316 -9.63 2.64 -14.67
CA LEU A 316 -10.84 2.36 -13.92
C LEU A 316 -10.53 1.78 -12.54
N VAL A 317 -11.03 2.44 -11.51
CA VAL A 317 -11.17 1.87 -10.16
C VAL A 317 -12.63 1.50 -9.96
N ASN A 318 -12.91 0.25 -9.61
CA ASN A 318 -14.26 -0.21 -9.28
C ASN A 318 -14.21 -0.94 -7.94
N GLU A 319 -15.11 -0.58 -7.03
CA GLU A 319 -15.25 -1.18 -5.70
C GLU A 319 -16.72 -1.20 -5.28
N ARG A 320 -17.07 -2.15 -4.42
CA ARG A 320 -18.41 -2.17 -3.78
C ARG A 320 -18.62 -0.92 -2.95
N ALA A 321 -19.87 -0.45 -2.88
CA ALA A 321 -20.23 0.69 -2.04
C ALA A 321 -19.86 0.49 -0.55
N THR A 322 -19.87 -0.76 -0.09
CA THR A 322 -19.59 -1.14 1.31
C THR A 322 -18.12 -1.19 1.68
N VAL A 323 -17.18 -0.98 0.75
CA VAL A 323 -15.72 -1.03 1.05
C VAL A 323 -15.31 0.09 2.01
N GLY A 324 -15.92 1.28 1.91
CA GLY A 324 -15.75 2.37 2.86
C GLY A 324 -14.27 2.74 3.09
N ASP A 325 -13.89 2.87 4.36
CA ASP A 325 -12.58 3.34 4.81
C ASP A 325 -11.55 2.23 5.08
N MET A 326 -11.87 0.99 4.75
CA MET A 326 -11.02 -0.15 5.14
C MET A 326 -9.66 -0.19 4.46
N SER A 327 -9.52 0.39 3.28
CA SER A 327 -8.24 0.50 2.57
C SER A 327 -8.27 1.62 1.53
N LEU A 328 -7.15 2.30 1.33
CA LEU A 328 -6.96 3.13 0.14
C LEU A 328 -6.43 2.22 -0.97
N PRO A 329 -7.08 2.14 -2.15
CA PRO A 329 -6.57 1.35 -3.25
C PRO A 329 -5.19 1.85 -3.68
N SER A 330 -4.15 1.03 -3.50
CA SER A 330 -2.78 1.37 -3.92
C SER A 330 -2.68 1.70 -5.41
N LYS A 331 -3.61 1.19 -6.23
CA LYS A 331 -3.69 1.50 -7.66
C LYS A 331 -3.96 2.98 -7.94
N LEU A 332 -4.65 3.73 -7.07
CA LEU A 332 -4.88 5.17 -7.26
C LEU A 332 -3.58 5.95 -7.33
N THR A 333 -2.61 5.66 -6.45
CA THR A 333 -1.31 6.33 -6.47
C THR A 333 -0.57 6.10 -7.77
N SER A 334 -0.60 4.85 -8.27
CA SER A 334 -0.01 4.49 -9.55
C SER A 334 -0.76 5.11 -10.74
N TYR A 335 -2.10 5.14 -10.68
CA TYR A 335 -2.91 5.71 -11.76
C TYR A 335 -2.70 7.21 -11.91
N PHE A 336 -2.73 7.94 -10.81
CA PHE A 336 -2.51 9.40 -10.84
C PHE A 336 -1.12 9.75 -11.35
N SER A 337 -0.08 8.99 -11.00
CA SER A 337 1.30 9.28 -11.41
C SER A 337 1.57 9.10 -12.91
N THR A 338 0.65 8.48 -13.66
CA THR A 338 0.84 8.29 -15.11
C THR A 338 0.27 9.42 -15.96
N GLY A 339 -0.47 10.35 -15.40
CA GLY A 339 -1.14 11.42 -16.13
C GLY A 339 -2.26 10.94 -17.05
N SER A 340 -2.83 9.76 -16.78
CA SER A 340 -4.02 9.25 -17.48
C SER A 340 -5.29 9.65 -16.75
N ALA A 341 -6.40 9.83 -17.48
CA ALA A 341 -7.70 10.08 -16.87
C ALA A 341 -8.12 8.89 -15.99
N VAL A 342 -8.71 9.17 -14.83
CA VAL A 342 -9.14 8.14 -13.87
C VAL A 342 -10.64 8.24 -13.63
N LEU A 343 -11.34 7.11 -13.75
CA LEU A 343 -12.74 6.94 -13.37
C LEU A 343 -12.83 6.01 -12.16
N ALA A 344 -13.49 6.46 -11.10
CA ALA A 344 -13.70 5.71 -9.88
C ALA A 344 -15.20 5.44 -9.66
N CYS A 345 -15.62 4.20 -9.85
CA CYS A 345 -16.95 3.69 -9.53
C CYS A 345 -16.92 3.12 -8.11
N VAL A 346 -17.19 3.97 -7.11
CA VAL A 346 -16.97 3.68 -5.69
C VAL A 346 -18.03 4.33 -4.80
N GLY A 347 -18.17 3.85 -3.57
CA GLY A 347 -19.05 4.46 -2.58
C GLY A 347 -18.70 5.94 -2.30
N ALA A 348 -19.69 6.73 -1.86
CA ALA A 348 -19.53 8.18 -1.68
C ALA A 348 -18.60 8.55 -0.52
N ASP A 349 -18.60 7.79 0.55
CA ASP A 349 -17.98 8.16 1.83
C ASP A 349 -16.65 7.43 2.11
N GLY A 350 -16.14 6.63 1.15
CA GLY A 350 -14.92 5.84 1.34
C GLY A 350 -13.62 6.61 1.13
N SER A 351 -12.52 6.02 1.58
CA SER A 351 -11.16 6.56 1.39
C SER A 351 -10.84 6.84 -0.08
N CYS A 352 -11.31 5.98 -1.00
CA CYS A 352 -11.15 6.16 -2.44
C CYS A 352 -11.86 7.43 -2.93
N ALA A 353 -13.12 7.65 -2.51
CA ALA A 353 -13.89 8.83 -2.90
C ALA A 353 -13.24 10.13 -2.39
N ARG A 354 -12.76 10.12 -1.15
CA ARG A 354 -12.04 11.28 -0.58
C ARG A 354 -10.75 11.59 -1.33
N GLU A 355 -9.99 10.57 -1.69
CA GLU A 355 -8.73 10.78 -2.44
C GLU A 355 -9.00 11.28 -3.85
N VAL A 356 -10.03 10.76 -4.53
CA VAL A 356 -10.52 11.29 -5.81
C VAL A 356 -10.91 12.77 -5.69
N GLY A 357 -11.65 13.14 -4.63
CA GLY A 357 -12.06 14.52 -4.38
C GLY A 357 -10.89 15.49 -4.17
N ARG A 358 -9.73 15.01 -3.74
CA ARG A 358 -8.51 15.84 -3.55
C ARG A 358 -7.79 16.17 -4.85
N THR A 359 -8.12 15.48 -5.94
CA THR A 359 -7.41 15.66 -7.22
C THR A 359 -7.82 16.91 -8.01
N ASP A 360 -8.75 17.70 -7.49
CA ASP A 360 -9.26 18.92 -8.14
C ASP A 360 -9.67 18.69 -9.61
N GLY A 361 -10.44 17.63 -9.84
CA GLY A 361 -10.89 17.23 -11.17
C GLY A 361 -9.97 16.26 -11.91
N GLY A 362 -8.88 15.80 -11.28
CA GLY A 362 -7.97 14.80 -11.85
C GLY A 362 -8.57 13.41 -11.96
N ALA A 363 -9.63 13.12 -11.21
CA ALA A 363 -10.39 11.88 -11.31
C ALA A 363 -11.89 12.17 -11.20
N LEU A 364 -12.70 11.35 -11.86
CA LEU A 364 -14.16 11.40 -11.78
C LEU A 364 -14.68 10.26 -10.93
N ARG A 365 -15.45 10.60 -9.90
CA ARG A 365 -16.18 9.60 -9.11
C ARG A 365 -17.61 9.45 -9.63
N ILE A 366 -18.06 8.19 -9.72
CA ILE A 366 -19.48 7.84 -9.92
C ILE A 366 -19.93 6.84 -8.86
N ASP A 367 -21.24 6.67 -8.70
CA ASP A 367 -21.79 5.73 -7.74
C ASP A 367 -21.45 4.28 -8.09
N ALA A 368 -21.07 3.51 -7.06
CA ALA A 368 -20.79 2.10 -7.17
C ALA A 368 -22.03 1.28 -7.56
N GLU A 369 -21.81 0.05 -8.03
CA GLU A 369 -22.87 -0.93 -8.29
C GLU A 369 -23.93 -0.46 -9.29
N ASN A 370 -23.53 0.42 -10.22
CA ASN A 370 -24.39 0.96 -11.27
C ASN A 370 -23.75 0.78 -12.66
N PRO A 371 -23.94 -0.38 -13.31
CA PRO A 371 -23.29 -0.68 -14.59
C PRO A 371 -23.76 0.24 -15.73
N ARG A 372 -25.00 0.74 -15.66
CA ARG A 372 -25.52 1.66 -16.67
C ARG A 372 -24.81 3.01 -16.59
N LEU A 373 -24.72 3.58 -15.38
CA LEU A 373 -24.00 4.83 -15.17
C LEU A 373 -22.52 4.71 -15.56
N LEU A 374 -21.89 3.57 -15.26
CA LEU A 374 -20.53 3.29 -15.65
C LEU A 374 -20.37 3.27 -17.18
N ALA A 375 -21.26 2.58 -17.90
CA ALA A 375 -21.23 2.54 -19.36
C ALA A 375 -21.45 3.91 -19.99
N ASP A 376 -22.46 4.66 -19.53
CA ASP A 376 -22.76 5.99 -20.03
C ASP A 376 -21.60 6.97 -19.79
N THR A 377 -20.98 6.93 -18.60
CA THR A 377 -19.79 7.76 -18.28
C THR A 377 -18.58 7.40 -19.12
N ILE A 378 -18.35 6.10 -19.40
CA ILE A 378 -17.29 5.68 -20.32
C ILE A 378 -17.51 6.31 -21.71
N LEU A 379 -18.73 6.31 -22.22
CA LEU A 379 -19.05 6.92 -23.54
C LEU A 379 -18.86 8.44 -23.55
N GLU A 380 -19.27 9.13 -22.47
CA GLU A 380 -19.04 10.56 -22.33
C GLU A 380 -17.54 10.89 -22.36
N LEU A 381 -16.74 10.15 -21.58
CA LEU A 381 -15.30 10.37 -21.55
C LEU A 381 -14.63 9.95 -22.85
N ALA A 382 -15.12 8.91 -23.56
CA ALA A 382 -14.59 8.54 -24.88
C ALA A 382 -14.79 9.65 -25.90
N ALA A 383 -15.91 10.37 -25.83
CA ALA A 383 -16.25 11.48 -26.74
C ALA A 383 -15.52 12.79 -26.45
N ASP A 384 -14.89 12.96 -25.27
CA ASP A 384 -14.25 14.20 -24.86
C ASP A 384 -12.76 14.02 -24.52
N PRO A 385 -11.87 14.01 -25.53
CA PRO A 385 -10.43 13.84 -25.33
C PRO A 385 -9.82 15.01 -24.54
N ASP A 386 -10.32 16.23 -24.69
CA ASP A 386 -9.82 17.41 -23.99
C ASP A 386 -10.11 17.32 -22.49
N ARG A 387 -11.30 16.84 -22.12
CA ARG A 387 -11.65 16.56 -20.72
C ARG A 387 -10.71 15.52 -20.13
N ARG A 388 -10.45 14.41 -20.83
CA ARG A 388 -9.52 13.38 -20.36
C ARG A 388 -8.10 13.92 -20.19
N ALA A 389 -7.63 14.76 -21.10
CA ALA A 389 -6.30 15.39 -21.00
C ALA A 389 -6.20 16.30 -19.76
N ARG A 390 -7.22 17.12 -19.49
CA ARG A 390 -7.27 17.95 -18.29
C ARG A 390 -7.32 17.10 -17.01
N MET A 391 -8.13 16.03 -17.00
CA MET A 391 -8.18 15.10 -15.87
C MET A 391 -6.80 14.46 -15.60
N GLY A 392 -6.15 13.94 -16.64
CA GLY A 392 -4.83 13.32 -16.49
C GLY A 392 -3.78 14.29 -15.95
N ALA A 393 -3.75 15.51 -16.46
CA ALA A 393 -2.83 16.56 -15.99
C ALA A 393 -3.06 16.91 -14.51
N ALA A 394 -4.32 17.09 -14.08
CA ALA A 394 -4.66 17.39 -12.70
C ALA A 394 -4.35 16.21 -11.76
N ALA A 395 -4.58 14.95 -12.20
CA ALA A 395 -4.23 13.76 -11.46
C ALA A 395 -2.70 13.66 -11.23
N GLN A 396 -1.92 13.92 -12.27
CA GLN A 396 -0.46 13.91 -12.18
C GLN A 396 0.06 15.01 -11.26
N GLU A 397 -0.47 16.23 -11.37
CA GLU A 397 -0.12 17.33 -10.48
C GLU A 397 -0.40 17.02 -9.02
N HIS A 398 -1.55 16.39 -8.72
CA HIS A 398 -1.86 15.89 -7.39
C HIS A 398 -0.86 14.84 -6.92
N ALA A 399 -0.51 13.85 -7.78
CA ALA A 399 0.45 12.83 -7.46
C ALA A 399 1.84 13.43 -7.18
N ASP A 400 2.32 14.34 -8.00
CA ASP A 400 3.62 14.98 -7.84
C ASP A 400 3.71 15.78 -6.52
N ARG A 401 2.64 16.48 -6.14
CA ARG A 401 2.61 17.27 -4.91
C ARG A 401 2.47 16.41 -3.64
N HIS A 402 1.63 15.38 -3.68
CA HIS A 402 1.16 14.71 -2.46
C HIS A 402 1.56 13.24 -2.36
N LEU A 403 1.75 12.56 -3.49
CA LEU A 403 1.99 11.11 -3.56
C LEU A 403 3.37 10.79 -4.14
N GLY A 404 4.18 11.80 -4.43
CA GLY A 404 5.54 11.63 -4.93
C GLY A 404 6.52 11.18 -3.83
N ARG A 405 7.64 10.55 -4.24
CA ARG A 405 8.69 10.05 -3.33
C ARG A 405 9.24 11.17 -2.43
N GLY A 406 9.34 12.40 -2.92
CA GLY A 406 9.81 13.55 -2.13
C GLY A 406 8.89 13.90 -0.95
N SER A 407 7.58 13.97 -1.20
CA SER A 407 6.55 14.18 -0.17
C SER A 407 6.53 13.03 0.85
N ALA A 408 6.60 11.79 0.37
CA ALA A 408 6.67 10.61 1.22
C ALA A 408 7.91 10.62 2.12
N ARG A 409 9.10 10.95 1.56
CA ARG A 409 10.34 11.06 2.31
C ARG A 409 10.25 12.12 3.41
N ALA A 410 9.65 13.28 3.13
CA ALA A 410 9.43 14.31 4.14
C ALA A 410 8.51 13.82 5.26
N SER A 411 7.45 13.08 4.94
CA SER A 411 6.52 12.50 5.90
C SER A 411 7.18 11.40 6.75
N VAL A 412 7.95 10.49 6.14
CA VAL A 412 8.71 9.44 6.84
C VAL A 412 9.73 10.05 7.80
N ARG A 413 10.46 11.06 7.35
CA ARG A 413 11.42 11.81 8.18
C ARG A 413 10.74 12.45 9.38
N SER A 414 9.64 13.17 9.15
CA SER A 414 8.86 13.82 10.21
C SER A 414 8.37 12.80 11.24
N PHE A 415 7.83 11.67 10.77
CA PHE A 415 7.37 10.59 11.62
C PHE A 415 8.47 10.03 12.52
N VAL A 416 9.66 9.76 11.97
CA VAL A 416 10.80 9.23 12.73
C VAL A 416 11.39 10.29 13.66
N SER A 417 11.57 11.52 13.19
CA SER A 417 12.10 12.62 14.00
C SER A 417 11.23 12.93 15.21
N ALA A 418 9.90 12.88 15.06
CA ALA A 418 8.96 13.07 16.16
C ALA A 418 9.08 12.00 17.26
N MET A 419 9.61 10.82 16.95
CA MET A 419 9.89 9.78 17.93
C MET A 419 11.27 9.90 18.57
N LEU A 420 12.18 10.62 17.94
CA LEU A 420 13.55 10.87 18.45
C LEU A 420 13.62 12.10 19.35
N ASP A 421 12.59 12.95 19.36
CA ASP A 421 12.54 14.16 20.19
C ASP A 421 12.23 13.80 21.65
N PRO A 422 13.16 14.04 22.60
CA PRO A 422 12.96 13.75 24.02
C PRO A 422 11.79 14.53 24.64
N ALA A 423 11.47 15.73 24.13
CA ALA A 423 10.41 16.57 24.65
C ALA A 423 9.01 15.93 24.46
N LEU A 424 8.88 15.02 23.48
CA LEU A 424 7.64 14.33 23.15
C LEU A 424 7.52 12.95 23.83
N HIS A 425 8.49 12.57 24.67
CA HIS A 425 8.56 11.27 25.37
C HIS A 425 8.03 11.30 26.81
N GLN A 426 7.47 12.42 27.30
CA GLN A 426 6.89 12.41 28.63
C GLN A 426 5.66 11.47 28.66
N PRO A 427 5.65 10.40 29.49
CA PRO A 427 4.45 9.62 29.72
C PRO A 427 3.41 10.57 30.29
N ALA A 428 2.18 10.52 29.76
CA ALA A 428 1.05 11.22 30.37
C ALA A 428 1.06 10.90 31.88
N HIS A 429 1.13 11.94 32.69
CA HIS A 429 1.25 11.86 34.14
C HIS A 429 0.33 10.78 34.71
N ALA A 430 0.89 9.86 35.48
CA ALA A 430 0.14 9.12 36.46
C ALA A 430 -0.61 10.14 37.34
N PRO A 431 -1.91 9.94 37.67
CA PRO A 431 -2.61 10.84 38.56
C PRO A 431 -1.85 10.91 39.88
N SER A 432 -1.44 12.11 40.23
CA SER A 432 -0.85 12.42 41.53
C SER A 432 -1.82 11.92 42.62
N SER A 433 -1.43 10.87 43.33
CA SER A 433 -2.08 10.49 44.56
C SER A 433 -1.75 11.59 45.59
N ALA A 434 -2.52 12.68 45.59
CA ALA A 434 -2.57 13.58 46.69
C ALA A 434 -3.14 12.80 47.89
N ARG A 435 -2.25 12.34 48.75
CA ARG A 435 -2.61 12.05 50.16
C ARG A 435 -2.72 13.42 50.83
N GLU A 436 -3.94 13.82 51.10
CA GLU A 436 -4.18 14.85 52.11
C GLU A 436 -3.95 14.26 53.49
N PRO A 437 -3.50 15.10 54.45
CA PRO A 437 -3.08 14.71 55.81
C PRO A 437 -4.23 14.33 56.74
#